data_41aa8688ba50be12b727831b769ad84a
#
_entry.id   41aa8688ba50be12b727831b769ad84a
#
_cell.length_a   1.000
_cell.length_b   1.000
_cell.length_c   1.000
_cell.angle_alpha   90.00
_cell.angle_beta   90.00
_cell.angle_gamma   90.00
#
_symmetry.space_group_name_H-M   'P 1'
#
loop_
_entity.id
_entity.type
_entity.pdbx_description
1 polymer ?
#
loop_
_entity_poly.entity_id
_entity_poly.type
_entity_poly.pdbx_seq_one_letter_code
_entity_poly.pdbx_strand_id
1 'polypeptide(L)' 'MLKLGYIQYEIGARDDARETLTQVVNRFPGSRVAISAQTRLRKLQAEGG' A
#
# COMPACT_ATOMS: atom_id res chain seq x y z
N MET A 1 -3.64 20.84 15.12
CA MET A 1 -4.56 21.22 14.09
C MET A 1 -4.15 20.69 12.73
N LEU A 2 -3.16 21.32 12.13
CA LEU A 2 -2.72 20.89 10.81
C LEU A 2 -2.06 19.52 10.84
N LYS A 3 -1.37 19.20 11.91
CA LYS A 3 -0.67 17.93 12.03
C LYS A 3 -1.62 16.74 12.07
N LEU A 4 -2.78 16.93 12.70
CA LEU A 4 -3.76 15.86 12.74
C LEU A 4 -4.27 15.50 11.36
N GLY A 5 -4.52 16.50 10.52
CA GLY A 5 -4.95 16.25 9.16
C GLY A 5 -3.90 15.53 8.36
N TYR A 6 -2.64 15.86 8.56
CA TYR A 6 -1.54 15.20 7.86
C TYR A 6 -1.47 13.72 8.20
N ILE A 7 -1.57 13.42 9.48
CA ILE A 7 -1.47 12.03 9.93
C ILE A 7 -2.61 11.20 9.34
N GLN A 8 -3.81 11.74 9.37
CA GLN A 8 -4.96 11.03 8.82
C GLN A 8 -4.83 10.83 7.32
N TYR A 9 -4.31 11.82 6.63
CA TYR A 9 -4.12 11.73 5.20
C TYR A 9 -3.10 10.62 4.86
N GLU A 10 -2.02 10.55 5.60
CA GLU A 10 -1.00 9.55 5.37
C GLU A 10 -1.53 8.14 5.62
N ILE A 11 -2.31 7.97 6.68
CA ILE A 11 -2.89 6.66 6.99
C ILE A 11 -3.85 6.24 5.90
N GLY A 12 -4.69 7.16 5.44
CA GLY A 12 -5.62 6.86 4.36
C GLY A 12 -4.91 6.50 3.07
N ALA A 13 -3.84 7.22 2.75
CA ALA A 13 -3.08 6.95 1.55
C ALA A 13 -2.42 5.58 1.62
N ARG A 14 -1.95 5.16 2.78
CA ARG A 14 -1.36 3.85 2.96
C ARG A 14 -2.40 2.75 2.75
N ASP A 15 -3.57 2.92 3.32
CA ASP A 15 -4.64 1.94 3.16
C ASP A 15 -5.04 1.81 1.71
N ASP A 16 -5.19 2.94 1.02
CA ASP A 16 -5.53 2.93 -0.40
C ASP A 16 -4.44 2.24 -1.22
N ALA A 17 -3.19 2.53 -0.93
CA ALA A 17 -2.08 1.92 -1.65
C ALA A 17 -2.07 0.42 -1.45
N ARG A 18 -2.29 -0.03 -0.22
CA ARG A 18 -2.31 -1.46 0.08
C ARG A 18 -3.45 -2.14 -0.65
N GLU A 19 -4.61 -1.52 -0.67
CA GLU A 19 -5.75 -2.09 -1.36
C GLU A 19 -5.50 -2.20 -2.85
N THR A 20 -4.97 -1.14 -3.45
CA THR A 20 -4.65 -1.15 -4.88
C THR A 20 -3.62 -2.21 -5.20
N LEU A 21 -2.57 -2.31 -4.41
CA LEU A 21 -1.53 -3.30 -4.64
C LEU A 21 -2.07 -4.72 -4.49
N THR A 22 -2.92 -4.93 -3.50
CA THR A 22 -3.54 -6.24 -3.32
C THR A 22 -4.39 -6.62 -4.52
N GLN A 23 -5.14 -5.68 -5.07
CA GLN A 23 -5.93 -5.94 -6.26
C GLN A 23 -5.06 -6.32 -7.44
N VAL A 24 -3.94 -5.63 -7.61
CA VAL A 24 -3.02 -5.93 -8.70
C VAL A 24 -2.49 -7.36 -8.58
N VAL A 25 -2.11 -7.76 -7.39
CA VAL A 25 -1.61 -9.12 -7.16
C VAL A 25 -2.69 -10.16 -7.47
N ASN A 26 -3.93 -9.86 -7.08
CA ASN A 26 -5.04 -10.79 -7.32
C ASN A 26 -5.41 -10.89 -8.78
N ARG A 27 -5.34 -9.77 -9.50
CA ARG A 27 -5.74 -9.75 -10.91
C ARG A 27 -4.67 -10.29 -11.83
N PHE A 28 -3.42 -10.03 -11.52
CA PHE A 28 -2.29 -10.41 -12.39
C PHE A 28 -1.27 -11.20 -11.59
N PRO A 29 -1.66 -12.37 -11.08
CA PRO A 29 -0.72 -13.20 -10.31
C PRO A 29 0.42 -13.68 -11.19
N GLY A 30 1.63 -13.60 -10.66
CA GLY A 30 2.81 -14.06 -11.37
C GLY A 30 3.38 -13.08 -12.37
N SER A 31 2.75 -11.92 -12.57
CA SER A 31 3.29 -10.92 -13.46
C SER A 31 4.34 -10.08 -12.75
N ARG A 32 5.13 -9.34 -13.55
CA ARG A 32 6.12 -8.44 -12.98
C ARG A 32 5.48 -7.39 -12.08
N VAL A 33 4.33 -6.91 -12.49
CA VAL A 33 3.61 -5.90 -11.72
C VAL A 33 3.20 -6.48 -10.38
N ALA A 34 2.76 -7.74 -10.37
CA ALA A 34 2.39 -8.39 -9.12
C ALA A 34 3.58 -8.55 -8.19
N ILE A 35 4.74 -8.89 -8.74
CA ILE A 35 5.94 -9.03 -7.94
C ILE A 35 6.32 -7.68 -7.32
N SER A 36 6.27 -6.62 -8.12
CA SER A 36 6.53 -5.27 -7.61
C SER A 36 5.52 -4.88 -6.54
N ALA A 37 4.26 -5.21 -6.76
CA ALA A 37 3.21 -4.90 -5.81
C ALA A 37 3.44 -5.61 -4.48
N GLN A 38 3.84 -6.87 -4.54
CA GLN A 38 4.13 -7.62 -3.32
C GLN A 38 5.30 -7.02 -2.55
N THR A 39 6.33 -6.59 -3.27
CA THR A 39 7.47 -5.94 -2.65
C THR A 39 7.04 -4.66 -1.94
N ARG A 40 6.19 -3.88 -2.59
CA ARG A 40 5.66 -2.66 -2.00
C ARG A 40 4.79 -2.94 -0.78
N LEU A 41 3.97 -3.97 -0.87
CA LEU A 41 3.13 -4.37 0.25
C LEU A 41 3.97 -4.74 1.47
N ARG A 42 5.07 -5.44 1.26
CA ARG A 42 5.97 -5.78 2.35
C ARG A 42 6.54 -4.54 3.00
N LYS A 43 6.96 -3.58 2.17
CA LYS A 43 7.50 -2.32 2.68
C LYS A 43 6.47 -1.58 3.50
N LEU A 44 5.25 -1.51 3.01
CA LEU A 44 4.18 -0.83 3.72
C LEU A 44 3.92 -1.47 5.07
N GLN A 45 3.91 -2.79 5.13
CA GLN A 45 3.70 -3.49 6.38
C GLN A 45 4.84 -3.24 7.35
N ALA A 46 6.07 -3.24 6.87
CA ALA A 46 7.21 -3.00 7.71
C ALA A 46 7.21 -1.58 8.27
N GLU A 47 6.82 -0.62 7.45
CA GLU A 47 6.78 0.77 7.89
C GLU A 47 5.58 1.06 8.79
N GLY A 48 4.47 0.40 8.50
CA GLY A 48 3.26 0.61 9.26
C GLY A 48 3.23 -0.14 10.59
N GLY A 49 4.11 -1.12 10.70
CA GLY A 49 4.22 -1.90 11.92
C GLY A 49 4.85 -1.13 13.02
#